data_a9a695c05761245ffbf5fd10a09c829a
#
_entry.id   a9a695c05761245ffbf5fd10a09c829a
#
_cell.length_a   1.000
_cell.length_b   1.000
_cell.length_c   1.000
_cell.angle_alpha   90.00
_cell.angle_beta   90.00
_cell.angle_gamma   90.00
#
_symmetry.space_group_name_H-M   'P 1'
#
loop_
_entity.id
_entity.type
_entity.pdbx_description
1 polymer ?
#
loop_
_entity_poly.entity_id
_entity_poly.type
_entity_poly.pdbx_seq_one_letter_code
_entity_poly.pdbx_strand_id
1 'polypeptide(L)'
;MAGKRCTGSRLRCAASALRRPQRPKVTGDNCAMNALNVAEYIQTLGMQARQASAAMARADAATRNTALRGLARLLRANVQSLQIDNARDIERATAARLAAPLVDRLKLTPKVLETVAQGCEQLAAMPDVIGEITGMKQQPSGIRVGQMRVPIGVFGMIYESRPNVTIEAASLSIKSGNACILRGGSEAIDSNKALARLVQQALAEAGLPTEAVQLVQTTDREAVGQLIAMPQYVDVIIPRGGKGLIERISREAKVPVIKHLDGNCHVYVDDPCDIDMAVRVADNAKTQKYSPCNAIEGLLVARGVANDFLPKIGAVFAAKGVEMRCDEASKALLQSVHGIIKDATEQDWYEEYLAPVISIKVVEGLDAAIAHINHYSSHHTDAILTRDHMHAQRFLREVDSASVMVNTSPRFADGFEFGLGAEIGISTDKFHARGPVGIEGLTSLKWVVLGNGEVRS
;
A
#
# COMPACT_ATOMS: atom_id res chain seq x y z
N MET A 1 47.81 -55.88 65.68
CA MET A 1 49.18 -55.35 65.70
C MET A 1 49.14 -53.96 65.06
N ALA A 2 49.59 -53.01 65.83
CA ALA A 2 50.15 -51.69 65.56
C ALA A 2 49.50 -50.89 64.34
N GLY A 3 48.84 -49.83 64.48
CA GLY A 3 49.14 -48.64 65.29
C GLY A 3 50.02 -47.67 64.55
N LYS A 4 49.42 -46.53 64.00
CA LYS A 4 50.11 -45.25 64.02
C LYS A 4 49.09 -44.10 63.73
N ARG A 5 48.93 -43.26 64.69
CA ARG A 5 48.28 -41.95 64.59
C ARG A 5 49.21 -41.01 63.82
N CYS A 6 48.70 -40.13 63.04
CA CYS A 6 49.34 -38.88 62.70
C CYS A 6 48.34 -37.74 62.62
N THR A 7 48.72 -36.74 63.28
CA THR A 7 48.14 -35.46 63.69
C THR A 7 47.75 -34.52 62.58
N GLY A 8 46.77 -33.74 62.87
CA GLY A 8 46.08 -32.70 62.16
C GLY A 8 46.86 -31.52 61.61
N SER A 9 46.31 -30.91 60.61
CA SER A 9 46.43 -29.49 60.33
C SER A 9 45.11 -28.94 59.79
N ARG A 10 44.62 -27.96 60.54
CA ARG A 10 43.41 -27.20 60.13
C ARG A 10 43.82 -26.25 59.01
N LEU A 11 43.28 -26.44 57.80
CA LEU A 11 43.29 -25.42 56.75
C LEU A 11 41.95 -24.70 56.77
N ARG A 12 41.98 -23.40 57.05
CA ARG A 12 40.87 -22.47 56.97
C ARG A 12 40.55 -22.28 55.50
N CYS A 13 39.35 -22.72 55.04
CA CYS A 13 38.80 -22.29 53.74
C CYS A 13 38.23 -20.89 53.88
N ALA A 14 38.84 -19.91 53.18
CA ALA A 14 38.29 -18.61 52.99
C ALA A 14 37.13 -18.67 51.98
N ALA A 15 35.94 -18.30 52.42
CA ALA A 15 34.76 -18.16 51.56
C ALA A 15 34.97 -16.93 50.68
N SER A 16 35.27 -17.15 49.40
CA SER A 16 35.20 -16.11 48.37
C SER A 16 33.74 -15.83 48.01
N ALA A 17 33.24 -14.67 48.41
CA ALA A 17 31.94 -14.16 48.05
C ALA A 17 31.87 -13.96 46.52
N LEU A 18 31.14 -14.82 45.81
CA LEU A 18 30.78 -14.60 44.42
C LEU A 18 29.85 -13.39 44.35
N ARG A 19 30.39 -12.26 43.85
CA ARG A 19 29.60 -11.10 43.47
C ARG A 19 28.65 -11.49 42.32
N ARG A 20 27.35 -11.41 42.58
CA ARG A 20 26.32 -11.45 41.52
C ARG A 20 26.57 -10.33 40.52
N PRO A 21 26.48 -10.57 39.19
CA PRO A 21 26.55 -9.49 38.22
C PRO A 21 25.35 -8.56 38.43
N GLN A 22 25.63 -7.30 38.64
CA GLN A 22 24.60 -6.24 38.68
C GLN A 22 23.96 -6.17 37.31
N ARG A 23 22.62 -6.33 37.25
CA ARG A 23 21.83 -5.99 36.05
C ARG A 23 22.07 -4.51 35.72
N PRO A 24 22.34 -4.15 34.45
CA PRO A 24 22.40 -2.76 34.07
C PRO A 24 21.04 -2.11 34.33
N LYS A 25 21.02 -1.03 35.08
CA LYS A 25 19.85 -0.14 35.22
C LYS A 25 19.58 0.43 33.83
N VAL A 26 18.45 0.08 33.24
CA VAL A 26 17.90 0.79 32.07
C VAL A 26 17.41 2.14 32.60
N THR A 27 18.30 3.12 32.58
CA THR A 27 17.92 4.53 32.68
C THR A 27 17.31 4.92 31.34
N GLY A 28 16.07 5.40 31.35
CA GLY A 28 15.43 5.96 30.18
C GLY A 28 16.15 7.23 29.74
N ASP A 29 16.98 7.10 28.75
CA ASP A 29 17.53 8.23 28.02
C ASP A 29 16.89 8.30 26.66
N ASN A 30 15.95 9.27 26.51
CA ASN A 30 15.63 9.90 25.23
C ASN A 30 16.88 10.69 24.79
N CYS A 31 17.94 9.99 24.41
CA CYS A 31 19.12 10.61 23.84
C CYS A 31 18.77 11.03 22.41
N ALA A 32 18.78 12.34 22.13
CA ALA A 32 18.68 12.87 20.78
C ALA A 32 19.78 12.21 19.92
N MET A 33 19.37 11.35 18.98
CA MET A 33 20.31 10.74 18.04
C MET A 33 20.93 11.84 17.17
N ASN A 34 22.26 12.01 17.18
CA ASN A 34 22.96 12.87 16.24
C ASN A 34 22.79 12.36 14.81
N ALA A 35 22.84 13.25 13.80
CA ALA A 35 22.65 12.91 12.37
C ALA A 35 23.57 11.75 11.89
N LEU A 36 24.79 11.67 12.39
CA LEU A 36 25.72 10.55 12.16
C LEU A 36 25.19 9.21 12.69
N ASN A 37 24.42 9.24 13.79
CA ASN A 37 23.83 8.05 14.37
C ASN A 37 22.58 7.58 13.60
N VAL A 38 21.84 8.49 12.95
CA VAL A 38 20.65 8.14 12.11
C VAL A 38 21.08 7.35 10.87
N ALA A 39 22.15 7.77 10.20
CA ALA A 39 22.66 7.06 9.01
C ALA A 39 23.13 5.63 9.35
N GLU A 40 23.91 5.46 10.40
CA GLU A 40 24.38 4.15 10.88
C GLU A 40 23.20 3.26 11.32
N TYR A 41 22.22 3.84 12.00
CA TYR A 41 21.01 3.13 12.41
C TYR A 41 20.23 2.60 11.20
N ILE A 42 19.95 3.44 10.19
CA ILE A 42 19.22 3.04 8.99
C ILE A 42 20.01 2.02 8.16
N GLN A 43 21.33 2.18 8.07
CA GLN A 43 22.19 1.20 7.42
C GLN A 43 22.13 -0.17 8.12
N THR A 44 22.12 -0.19 9.46
CA THR A 44 21.97 -1.42 10.24
C THR A 44 20.65 -2.10 9.97
N LEU A 45 19.53 -1.37 9.94
CA LEU A 45 18.22 -1.90 9.57
C LEU A 45 18.24 -2.50 8.15
N GLY A 46 18.86 -1.79 7.20
CA GLY A 46 19.00 -2.27 5.82
C GLY A 46 19.76 -3.58 5.72
N MET A 47 20.90 -3.69 6.39
CA MET A 47 21.73 -4.90 6.42
C MET A 47 20.98 -6.08 7.05
N GLN A 48 20.29 -5.88 8.17
CA GLN A 48 19.49 -6.89 8.84
C GLN A 48 18.32 -7.34 7.97
N ALA A 49 17.58 -6.40 7.34
CA ALA A 49 16.49 -6.72 6.43
C ALA A 49 16.98 -7.54 5.23
N ARG A 50 18.12 -7.18 4.64
CA ARG A 50 18.73 -7.92 3.52
C ARG A 50 19.09 -9.35 3.94
N GLN A 51 19.65 -9.55 5.12
CA GLN A 51 19.93 -10.89 5.64
C GLN A 51 18.64 -11.68 5.88
N ALA A 52 17.63 -11.06 6.51
CA ALA A 52 16.35 -11.69 6.78
C ALA A 52 15.59 -12.06 5.48
N SER A 53 15.66 -11.23 4.44
CA SER A 53 14.99 -11.49 3.16
C SER A 53 15.42 -12.81 2.52
N ALA A 54 16.69 -13.19 2.66
CA ALA A 54 17.18 -14.49 2.17
C ALA A 54 16.55 -15.69 2.89
N ALA A 55 16.25 -15.55 4.20
CA ALA A 55 15.53 -16.58 4.96
C ALA A 55 14.04 -16.61 4.58
N MET A 56 13.41 -15.43 4.43
CA MET A 56 12.02 -15.32 4.02
C MET A 56 11.77 -15.92 2.63
N ALA A 57 12.68 -15.72 1.68
CA ALA A 57 12.58 -16.27 0.32
C ALA A 57 12.68 -17.83 0.30
N ARG A 58 13.27 -18.45 1.33
CA ARG A 58 13.38 -19.90 1.47
C ARG A 58 12.26 -20.51 2.32
N ALA A 59 11.54 -19.69 3.09
CA ALA A 59 10.45 -20.16 3.92
C ALA A 59 9.32 -20.74 3.07
N ASP A 60 8.77 -21.88 3.48
CA ASP A 60 7.62 -22.47 2.80
C ASP A 60 6.32 -21.72 3.07
N ALA A 61 5.31 -22.02 2.27
CA ALA A 61 3.99 -21.39 2.39
C ALA A 61 3.33 -21.67 3.75
N ALA A 62 3.51 -22.88 4.30
CA ALA A 62 2.91 -23.27 5.57
C ALA A 62 3.44 -22.43 6.72
N THR A 63 4.76 -22.22 6.77
CA THR A 63 5.45 -21.40 7.77
C THR A 63 5.01 -19.93 7.68
N ARG A 64 4.98 -19.36 6.47
CA ARG A 64 4.51 -17.97 6.26
C ARG A 64 3.03 -17.82 6.63
N ASN A 65 2.18 -18.77 6.27
CA ASN A 65 0.76 -18.77 6.63
C ASN A 65 0.54 -18.94 8.14
N THR A 66 1.41 -19.69 8.84
CA THR A 66 1.38 -19.80 10.30
C THR A 66 1.68 -18.47 10.97
N ALA A 67 2.68 -17.72 10.49
CA ALA A 67 2.96 -16.35 10.98
C ALA A 67 1.76 -15.43 10.79
N LEU A 68 1.10 -15.44 9.61
CA LEU A 68 -0.07 -14.62 9.33
C LEU A 68 -1.27 -14.95 10.25
N ARG A 69 -1.58 -16.24 10.46
CA ARG A 69 -2.64 -16.63 11.40
C ARG A 69 -2.28 -16.29 12.85
N GLY A 70 -1.01 -16.45 13.22
CA GLY A 70 -0.47 -16.01 14.51
C GLY A 70 -0.66 -14.51 14.73
N LEU A 71 -0.35 -13.71 13.71
CA LEU A 71 -0.54 -12.25 13.75
C LEU A 71 -2.02 -11.88 13.93
N ALA A 72 -2.94 -12.49 13.18
CA ALA A 72 -4.38 -12.26 13.34
C ALA A 72 -4.85 -12.56 14.76
N ARG A 73 -4.41 -13.69 15.35
CA ARG A 73 -4.69 -14.06 16.75
C ARG A 73 -4.14 -13.03 17.73
N LEU A 74 -2.91 -12.58 17.54
CA LEU A 74 -2.26 -11.59 18.41
C LEU A 74 -2.96 -10.22 18.34
N LEU A 75 -3.38 -9.78 17.17
CA LEU A 75 -4.15 -8.53 17.01
C LEU A 75 -5.45 -8.57 17.82
N ARG A 76 -6.23 -9.65 17.72
CA ARG A 76 -7.48 -9.83 18.49
C ARG A 76 -7.23 -9.90 20.00
N ALA A 77 -6.18 -10.59 20.42
CA ALA A 77 -5.84 -10.72 21.83
C ALA A 77 -5.34 -9.41 22.48
N ASN A 78 -4.86 -8.45 21.67
CA ASN A 78 -4.24 -7.22 22.16
C ASN A 78 -5.06 -5.94 21.86
N VAL A 79 -6.34 -6.05 21.50
CA VAL A 79 -7.17 -4.90 21.11
C VAL A 79 -7.11 -3.78 22.15
N GLN A 80 -7.28 -4.09 23.43
CA GLN A 80 -7.29 -3.10 24.50
C GLN A 80 -5.94 -2.38 24.65
N SER A 81 -4.83 -3.11 24.66
CA SER A 81 -3.48 -2.53 24.76
C SER A 81 -3.14 -1.65 23.54
N LEU A 82 -3.52 -2.09 22.34
CA LEU A 82 -3.34 -1.31 21.11
C LEU A 82 -4.15 0.00 21.15
N GLN A 83 -5.36 -0.03 21.70
CA GLN A 83 -6.17 1.18 21.86
C GLN A 83 -5.57 2.17 22.87
N ILE A 84 -4.92 1.69 23.94
CA ILE A 84 -4.20 2.54 24.90
C ILE A 84 -3.03 3.25 24.21
N ASP A 85 -2.21 2.54 23.43
CA ASP A 85 -1.10 3.14 22.69
C ASP A 85 -1.63 4.10 21.61
N ASN A 86 -2.70 3.74 20.91
CA ASN A 86 -3.33 4.59 19.90
C ASN A 86 -3.95 5.87 20.50
N ALA A 87 -4.51 5.81 21.69
CA ALA A 87 -5.06 6.99 22.38
C ALA A 87 -4.00 8.07 22.60
N ARG A 88 -2.74 7.69 22.91
CA ARG A 88 -1.60 8.62 23.04
C ARG A 88 -1.29 9.35 21.74
N ASP A 89 -1.35 8.62 20.62
CA ASP A 89 -1.14 9.22 19.29
C ASP A 89 -2.26 10.20 18.94
N ILE A 90 -3.52 9.83 19.21
CA ILE A 90 -4.70 10.69 18.95
C ILE A 90 -4.64 11.96 19.81
N GLU A 91 -4.31 11.83 21.10
CA GLU A 91 -4.16 12.97 22.01
C GLU A 91 -3.07 13.94 21.50
N ARG A 92 -1.89 13.41 21.13
CA ARG A 92 -0.78 14.19 20.59
C ARG A 92 -1.15 14.89 19.27
N ALA A 93 -1.81 14.18 18.35
CA ALA A 93 -2.25 14.72 17.07
C ALA A 93 -3.32 15.82 17.25
N THR A 94 -4.23 15.65 18.20
CA THR A 94 -5.27 16.63 18.53
C THR A 94 -4.64 17.88 19.16
N ALA A 95 -3.71 17.72 20.10
CA ALA A 95 -2.97 18.82 20.70
C ALA A 95 -2.15 19.61 19.66
N ALA A 96 -1.59 18.92 18.67
CA ALA A 96 -0.88 19.52 17.52
C ALA A 96 -1.83 20.12 16.46
N ARG A 97 -3.15 20.11 16.67
CA ARG A 97 -4.18 20.63 15.76
C ARG A 97 -4.12 20.01 14.37
N LEU A 98 -3.81 18.71 14.29
CA LEU A 98 -3.87 17.99 13.04
C LEU A 98 -5.30 18.05 12.46
N ALA A 99 -5.43 18.16 11.13
CA ALA A 99 -6.73 18.23 10.47
C ALA A 99 -7.63 17.02 10.84
N ALA A 100 -8.91 17.26 11.10
CA ALA A 100 -9.84 16.23 11.58
C ALA A 100 -9.86 14.93 10.74
N PRO A 101 -9.80 14.96 9.40
CA PRO A 101 -9.71 13.76 8.58
C PRO A 101 -8.42 12.94 8.82
N LEU A 102 -7.30 13.60 9.16
CA LEU A 102 -6.05 12.91 9.47
C LEU A 102 -6.10 12.28 10.86
N VAL A 103 -6.70 12.97 11.85
CA VAL A 103 -6.95 12.39 13.18
C VAL A 103 -7.88 11.18 13.09
N ASP A 104 -8.90 11.23 12.23
CA ASP A 104 -9.81 10.10 12.03
C ASP A 104 -9.10 8.88 11.44
N ARG A 105 -8.16 9.10 10.51
CA ARG A 105 -7.32 8.03 9.93
C ARG A 105 -6.38 7.36 10.93
N LEU A 106 -6.02 8.04 12.04
CA LEU A 106 -5.16 7.46 13.09
C LEU A 106 -5.88 6.42 13.95
N LYS A 107 -7.22 6.43 13.97
CA LYS A 107 -7.99 5.62 14.91
C LYS A 107 -7.90 4.12 14.63
N LEU A 108 -7.35 3.37 15.58
CA LEU A 108 -7.38 1.92 15.64
C LEU A 108 -8.61 1.45 16.44
N THR A 109 -9.80 1.57 15.84
CA THR A 109 -11.02 1.05 16.44
C THR A 109 -11.01 -0.49 16.45
N PRO A 110 -11.80 -1.16 17.31
CA PRO A 110 -11.93 -2.62 17.28
C PRO A 110 -12.31 -3.16 15.91
N LYS A 111 -13.14 -2.41 15.16
CA LYS A 111 -13.52 -2.76 13.78
C LYS A 111 -12.33 -2.71 12.83
N VAL A 112 -11.48 -1.68 12.92
CA VAL A 112 -10.26 -1.56 12.10
C VAL A 112 -9.30 -2.70 12.41
N LEU A 113 -9.08 -3.00 13.71
CA LEU A 113 -8.21 -4.10 14.13
C LEU A 113 -8.74 -5.47 13.67
N GLU A 114 -10.05 -5.69 13.73
CA GLU A 114 -10.66 -6.91 13.20
C GLU A 114 -10.49 -7.00 11.67
N THR A 115 -10.69 -5.89 10.94
CA THR A 115 -10.51 -5.86 9.48
C THR A 115 -9.08 -6.26 9.08
N VAL A 116 -8.05 -5.73 9.74
CA VAL A 116 -6.66 -6.10 9.42
C VAL A 116 -6.32 -7.53 9.86
N ALA A 117 -6.94 -8.04 10.93
CA ALA A 117 -6.80 -9.43 11.34
C ALA A 117 -7.40 -10.38 10.30
N GLN A 118 -8.60 -10.08 9.80
CA GLN A 118 -9.23 -10.82 8.70
C GLN A 118 -8.40 -10.75 7.42
N GLY A 119 -7.79 -9.60 7.11
CA GLY A 119 -6.85 -9.46 6.00
C GLY A 119 -5.65 -10.41 6.10
N CYS A 120 -5.08 -10.58 7.29
CA CYS A 120 -4.01 -11.57 7.53
C CYS A 120 -4.49 -13.01 7.27
N GLU A 121 -5.70 -13.37 7.71
CA GLU A 121 -6.29 -14.70 7.48
C GLU A 121 -6.60 -14.94 6.00
N GLN A 122 -7.13 -13.94 5.30
CA GLN A 122 -7.37 -14.01 3.86
C GLN A 122 -6.08 -14.25 3.09
N LEU A 123 -5.01 -13.50 3.39
CA LEU A 123 -3.69 -13.71 2.79
C LEU A 123 -3.15 -15.12 3.09
N ALA A 124 -3.34 -15.63 4.33
CA ALA A 124 -2.93 -16.99 4.68
C ALA A 124 -3.72 -18.07 3.92
N ALA A 125 -4.95 -17.78 3.51
CA ALA A 125 -5.79 -18.70 2.73
C ALA A 125 -5.53 -18.65 1.22
N MET A 126 -4.92 -17.56 0.72
CA MET A 126 -4.62 -17.42 -0.71
C MET A 126 -3.57 -18.44 -1.18
N PRO A 127 -3.62 -18.87 -2.44
CA PRO A 127 -2.59 -19.68 -3.07
C PRO A 127 -1.19 -19.05 -2.89
N ASP A 128 -0.17 -19.91 -2.88
CA ASP A 128 1.21 -19.44 -2.88
C ASP A 128 1.69 -19.24 -4.32
N VAL A 129 2.15 -18.05 -4.60
CA VAL A 129 2.69 -17.69 -5.92
C VAL A 129 4.22 -17.84 -5.99
N ILE A 130 4.89 -17.98 -4.84
CA ILE A 130 6.36 -18.09 -4.78
C ILE A 130 6.80 -19.46 -5.22
N GLY A 131 7.73 -19.50 -6.18
CA GLY A 131 8.25 -20.73 -6.78
C GLY A 131 7.40 -21.27 -7.94
N GLU A 132 6.26 -20.63 -8.26
CA GLU A 132 5.49 -20.97 -9.45
C GLU A 132 6.34 -20.78 -10.72
N ILE A 133 6.37 -21.82 -11.57
CA ILE A 133 7.07 -21.78 -12.85
C ILE A 133 6.05 -21.73 -13.98
N THR A 134 6.12 -20.68 -14.77
CA THR A 134 5.22 -20.45 -15.91
C THR A 134 5.98 -20.52 -17.24
N GLY A 135 5.26 -20.83 -18.31
CA GLY A 135 5.79 -20.75 -19.68
C GLY A 135 6.94 -21.73 -19.98
N MET A 136 7.08 -22.85 -19.25
CA MET A 136 8.12 -23.85 -19.50
C MET A 136 7.98 -24.44 -20.92
N LYS A 137 8.95 -24.17 -21.81
CA LYS A 137 8.96 -24.61 -23.20
C LYS A 137 10.30 -25.24 -23.57
N GLN A 138 10.26 -26.33 -24.33
CA GLN A 138 11.47 -26.92 -24.96
C GLN A 138 11.92 -26.03 -26.09
N GLN A 139 13.24 -25.80 -26.16
CA GLN A 139 13.88 -25.04 -27.22
C GLN A 139 14.51 -26.00 -28.27
N PRO A 140 14.78 -25.54 -29.50
CA PRO A 140 15.44 -26.34 -30.51
C PRO A 140 16.80 -26.90 -30.08
N SER A 141 17.50 -26.24 -29.15
CA SER A 141 18.75 -26.70 -28.55
C SER A 141 18.61 -27.86 -27.57
N GLY A 142 17.37 -28.30 -27.24
CA GLY A 142 17.10 -29.36 -26.29
C GLY A 142 16.79 -28.86 -24.86
N ILE A 143 17.26 -27.66 -24.48
CA ILE A 143 16.98 -27.10 -23.15
C ILE A 143 15.49 -26.75 -22.96
N ARG A 144 15.00 -26.75 -21.72
CA ARG A 144 13.67 -26.22 -21.36
C ARG A 144 13.84 -24.91 -20.62
N VAL A 145 13.10 -23.90 -21.02
CA VAL A 145 13.18 -22.54 -20.49
C VAL A 145 11.81 -22.10 -19.98
N GLY A 146 11.75 -21.55 -18.78
CA GLY A 146 10.55 -21.00 -18.17
C GLY A 146 10.89 -19.84 -17.23
N GLN A 147 9.88 -19.26 -16.61
CA GLN A 147 10.05 -18.19 -15.63
C GLN A 147 9.51 -18.62 -14.27
N MET A 148 10.30 -18.41 -13.22
CA MET A 148 9.93 -18.70 -11.84
C MET A 148 9.66 -17.40 -11.09
N ARG A 149 8.54 -17.33 -10.37
CA ARG A 149 8.19 -16.21 -9.51
C ARG A 149 8.96 -16.27 -8.21
N VAL A 150 9.62 -15.17 -7.85
CA VAL A 150 10.45 -15.03 -6.64
C VAL A 150 10.14 -13.71 -5.92
N PRO A 151 10.37 -13.61 -4.59
CA PRO A 151 10.28 -12.34 -3.90
C PRO A 151 11.18 -11.26 -4.52
N ILE A 152 10.78 -9.99 -4.45
CA ILE A 152 11.65 -8.86 -4.85
C ILE A 152 12.89 -8.81 -3.94
N GLY A 153 12.72 -9.04 -2.63
CA GLY A 153 13.78 -8.99 -1.64
C GLY A 153 13.41 -8.12 -0.44
N VAL A 154 13.81 -6.85 -0.45
CA VAL A 154 13.50 -5.89 0.63
C VAL A 154 12.77 -4.69 0.05
N PHE A 155 11.62 -4.33 0.62
CA PHE A 155 10.97 -3.07 0.29
C PHE A 155 10.93 -2.11 1.49
N GLY A 156 11.06 -0.82 1.20
CA GLY A 156 10.83 0.24 2.16
C GLY A 156 9.41 0.80 2.01
N MET A 157 8.64 0.85 3.09
CA MET A 157 7.31 1.43 3.12
C MET A 157 7.32 2.73 3.91
N ILE A 158 6.99 3.85 3.26
CA ILE A 158 6.95 5.18 3.90
C ILE A 158 5.50 5.67 3.87
N TYR A 159 4.88 5.86 5.06
CA TYR A 159 3.45 6.14 5.15
C TYR A 159 3.12 7.16 6.25
N GLU A 160 1.97 7.83 6.11
CA GLU A 160 1.50 8.89 7.00
C GLU A 160 0.10 8.56 7.54
N SER A 161 -0.13 8.91 8.81
CA SER A 161 -1.45 8.95 9.47
C SER A 161 -2.33 7.70 9.32
N ARG A 162 -1.74 6.50 9.13
CA ARG A 162 -2.46 5.24 8.91
C ARG A 162 -1.77 4.07 9.60
N PRO A 163 -1.90 3.91 10.93
CA PRO A 163 -1.19 2.85 11.65
C PRO A 163 -1.55 1.42 11.19
N ASN A 164 -2.76 1.18 10.65
CA ASN A 164 -3.15 -0.09 10.04
C ASN A 164 -2.22 -0.52 8.89
N VAL A 165 -1.62 0.41 8.16
CA VAL A 165 -0.65 0.13 7.09
C VAL A 165 0.56 -0.67 7.60
N THR A 166 0.93 -0.53 8.87
CA THR A 166 1.96 -1.36 9.50
C THR A 166 1.66 -2.85 9.37
N ILE A 167 0.40 -3.25 9.60
CA ILE A 167 -0.02 -4.66 9.48
C ILE A 167 -0.23 -5.06 8.03
N GLU A 168 -0.83 -4.19 7.21
CA GLU A 168 -1.06 -4.46 5.78
C GLU A 168 0.28 -4.71 5.05
N ALA A 169 1.26 -3.82 5.24
CA ALA A 169 2.59 -3.98 4.64
C ALA A 169 3.34 -5.20 5.19
N ALA A 170 3.29 -5.44 6.51
CA ALA A 170 3.93 -6.59 7.13
C ALA A 170 3.32 -7.91 6.65
N SER A 171 2.00 -8.01 6.58
CA SER A 171 1.31 -9.24 6.14
C SER A 171 1.58 -9.56 4.67
N LEU A 172 1.59 -8.54 3.80
CA LEU A 172 1.97 -8.70 2.39
C LEU A 172 3.45 -9.07 2.25
N SER A 173 4.36 -8.47 3.06
CA SER A 173 5.77 -8.85 3.11
C SER A 173 5.95 -10.32 3.46
N ILE A 174 5.29 -10.79 4.52
CA ILE A 174 5.35 -12.19 4.96
C ILE A 174 4.80 -13.12 3.87
N LYS A 175 3.62 -12.83 3.31
CA LYS A 175 3.00 -13.69 2.29
C LYS A 175 3.85 -13.78 1.03
N SER A 176 4.39 -12.67 0.56
CA SER A 176 5.24 -12.61 -0.65
C SER A 176 6.69 -13.04 -0.43
N GLY A 177 7.06 -13.48 0.78
CA GLY A 177 8.42 -13.94 1.10
C GLY A 177 9.49 -12.84 1.10
N ASN A 178 9.09 -11.58 1.24
CA ASN A 178 9.97 -10.42 1.32
C ASN A 178 10.35 -10.09 2.77
N ALA A 179 11.33 -9.20 2.93
CA ALA A 179 11.49 -8.41 4.14
C ALA A 179 11.06 -6.96 3.88
N CYS A 180 10.69 -6.22 4.93
CA CYS A 180 10.32 -4.82 4.80
C CYS A 180 10.85 -3.94 5.93
N ILE A 181 11.11 -2.67 5.57
CA ILE A 181 11.46 -1.60 6.50
C ILE A 181 10.33 -0.57 6.46
N LEU A 182 9.63 -0.42 7.58
CA LEU A 182 8.46 0.42 7.74
C LEU A 182 8.86 1.77 8.35
N ARG A 183 8.46 2.87 7.72
CA ARG A 183 8.64 4.22 8.26
C ARG A 183 7.29 4.92 8.28
N GLY A 184 6.60 4.85 9.42
CA GLY A 184 5.35 5.55 9.67
C GLY A 184 5.55 7.01 10.08
N GLY A 185 4.53 7.83 9.94
CA GLY A 185 4.52 9.21 10.41
C GLY A 185 4.72 9.33 11.93
N SER A 186 5.25 10.46 12.37
CA SER A 186 5.51 10.75 13.80
C SER A 186 4.24 10.80 14.63
N GLU A 187 3.12 11.11 13.99
CA GLU A 187 1.79 11.20 14.60
C GLU A 187 1.22 9.85 15.04
N ALA A 188 1.75 8.73 14.51
CA ALA A 188 1.29 7.37 14.78
C ALA A 188 2.38 6.48 15.41
N ILE A 189 3.42 7.05 16.00
CA ILE A 189 4.64 6.32 16.39
C ILE A 189 4.38 5.26 17.46
N ASP A 190 3.51 5.52 18.45
CA ASP A 190 3.22 4.57 19.53
C ASP A 190 2.40 3.40 19.03
N SER A 191 1.37 3.66 18.22
CA SER A 191 0.58 2.65 17.52
C SER A 191 1.45 1.77 16.62
N ASN A 192 2.30 2.39 15.79
CA ASN A 192 3.18 1.66 14.87
C ASN A 192 4.16 0.75 15.63
N LYS A 193 4.74 1.22 16.74
CA LYS A 193 5.63 0.43 17.60
C LYS A 193 4.89 -0.76 18.24
N ALA A 194 3.66 -0.55 18.71
CA ALA A 194 2.86 -1.59 19.30
C ALA A 194 2.50 -2.68 18.28
N LEU A 195 2.06 -2.27 17.09
CA LEU A 195 1.73 -3.18 15.99
C LEU A 195 2.96 -3.95 15.49
N ALA A 196 4.09 -3.28 15.30
CA ALA A 196 5.33 -3.92 14.85
C ALA A 196 5.84 -5.00 15.84
N ARG A 197 5.68 -4.76 17.15
CA ARG A 197 6.00 -5.78 18.18
C ARG A 197 5.18 -7.06 18.00
N LEU A 198 3.88 -6.95 17.71
CA LEU A 198 3.02 -8.11 17.46
C LEU A 198 3.42 -8.85 16.18
N VAL A 199 3.83 -8.13 15.13
CA VAL A 199 4.35 -8.75 13.91
C VAL A 199 5.63 -9.55 14.22
N GLN A 200 6.58 -8.96 14.94
CA GLN A 200 7.83 -9.61 15.31
C GLN A 200 7.59 -10.84 16.21
N GLN A 201 6.61 -10.76 17.12
CA GLN A 201 6.20 -11.91 17.93
C GLN A 201 5.62 -13.04 17.04
N ALA A 202 4.75 -12.71 16.07
CA ALA A 202 4.18 -13.70 15.16
C ALA A 202 5.25 -14.37 14.28
N LEU A 203 6.24 -13.62 13.82
CA LEU A 203 7.39 -14.15 13.09
C LEU A 203 8.21 -15.12 13.95
N ALA A 204 8.54 -14.73 15.18
CA ALA A 204 9.28 -15.57 16.12
C ALA A 204 8.54 -16.85 16.46
N GLU A 205 7.24 -16.80 16.72
CA GLU A 205 6.39 -17.99 16.98
C GLU A 205 6.34 -18.95 15.79
N ALA A 206 6.48 -18.42 14.55
CA ALA A 206 6.55 -19.25 13.35
C ALA A 206 7.96 -19.70 12.96
N GLY A 207 9.00 -19.33 13.74
CA GLY A 207 10.40 -19.66 13.43
C GLY A 207 10.99 -18.83 12.29
N LEU A 208 10.40 -17.67 11.95
CA LEU A 208 10.89 -16.73 10.96
C LEU A 208 11.73 -15.61 11.61
N PRO A 209 12.68 -15.02 10.89
CA PRO A 209 13.50 -13.96 11.44
C PRO A 209 12.65 -12.72 11.78
N THR A 210 12.80 -12.20 12.98
CA THR A 210 12.09 -11.01 13.45
C THR A 210 12.46 -9.75 12.67
N GLU A 211 13.69 -9.72 12.15
CA GLU A 211 14.25 -8.65 11.33
C GLU A 211 13.65 -8.59 9.90
N ALA A 212 12.81 -9.58 9.54
CA ALA A 212 12.07 -9.54 8.27
C ALA A 212 11.06 -8.38 8.22
N VAL A 213 10.57 -7.92 9.38
CA VAL A 213 9.73 -6.73 9.46
C VAL A 213 10.29 -5.79 10.52
N GLN A 214 10.81 -4.67 10.06
CA GLN A 214 11.44 -3.67 10.92
C GLN A 214 10.69 -2.35 10.84
N LEU A 215 10.56 -1.67 11.99
CA LEU A 215 10.01 -0.32 12.07
C LEU A 215 11.13 0.67 12.39
N VAL A 216 11.26 1.72 11.61
CA VAL A 216 12.13 2.88 11.92
C VAL A 216 11.55 3.60 13.14
N GLN A 217 12.26 3.53 14.25
CA GLN A 217 11.78 4.02 15.55
C GLN A 217 12.01 5.51 15.79
N THR A 218 12.83 6.16 14.96
CA THR A 218 13.07 7.60 15.02
C THR A 218 12.04 8.38 14.22
N THR A 219 11.64 9.55 14.69
CA THR A 219 10.79 10.50 13.99
C THR A 219 11.58 11.45 13.08
N ASP A 220 12.90 11.35 13.09
CA ASP A 220 13.77 12.19 12.28
C ASP A 220 13.48 11.99 10.78
N ARG A 221 13.34 13.10 10.06
CA ARG A 221 13.10 13.11 8.61
C ARG A 221 14.33 12.69 7.80
N GLU A 222 15.52 12.78 8.39
CA GLU A 222 16.76 12.30 7.78
C GLU A 222 16.70 10.79 7.53
N ALA A 223 16.04 10.02 8.40
CA ALA A 223 15.83 8.58 8.23
C ALA A 223 15.14 8.23 6.90
N VAL A 224 14.23 9.09 6.39
CA VAL A 224 13.61 8.91 5.07
C VAL A 224 14.64 9.07 3.97
N GLY A 225 15.46 10.14 4.04
CA GLY A 225 16.52 10.40 3.06
C GLY A 225 17.52 9.24 2.95
N GLN A 226 17.94 8.71 4.10
CA GLN A 226 18.85 7.56 4.16
C GLN A 226 18.19 6.29 3.59
N LEU A 227 16.92 6.00 3.95
CA LEU A 227 16.20 4.81 3.51
C LEU A 227 16.03 4.75 1.97
N ILE A 228 15.68 5.89 1.34
CA ILE A 228 15.47 5.96 -0.12
C ILE A 228 16.78 6.00 -0.92
N ALA A 229 17.93 6.14 -0.25
CA ALA A 229 19.24 6.30 -0.88
C ALA A 229 20.14 5.06 -0.76
N MET A 230 19.63 3.88 -0.32
CA MET A 230 20.46 2.69 -0.07
C MET A 230 20.07 1.48 -0.96
N PRO A 231 20.32 1.52 -2.29
CA PRO A 231 19.95 0.45 -3.21
C PRO A 231 20.70 -0.87 -2.93
N GLN A 232 21.78 -0.86 -2.16
CA GLN A 232 22.50 -2.08 -1.75
C GLN A 232 21.69 -2.95 -0.77
N TYR A 233 20.70 -2.39 -0.07
CA TYR A 233 19.90 -3.10 0.92
C TYR A 233 18.41 -3.12 0.61
N VAL A 234 17.88 -2.13 -0.11
CA VAL A 234 16.47 -1.97 -0.42
C VAL A 234 16.27 -2.04 -1.92
N ASP A 235 15.35 -2.89 -2.36
CA ASP A 235 15.07 -3.16 -3.78
C ASP A 235 14.01 -2.21 -4.35
N VAL A 236 13.04 -1.78 -3.52
CA VAL A 236 11.96 -0.89 -3.93
C VAL A 236 11.43 -0.07 -2.75
N ILE A 237 11.00 1.15 -3.02
CA ILE A 237 10.32 2.03 -2.05
C ILE A 237 8.85 2.19 -2.47
N ILE A 238 7.95 2.16 -1.48
CA ILE A 238 6.51 2.32 -1.68
C ILE A 238 6.04 3.46 -0.77
N PRO A 239 5.82 4.67 -1.30
CA PRO A 239 5.30 5.79 -0.52
C PRO A 239 3.77 5.75 -0.44
N ARG A 240 3.22 6.07 0.74
CA ARG A 240 1.78 6.20 1.04
C ARG A 240 1.52 7.47 1.87
N GLY A 241 1.43 8.60 1.23
CA GLY A 241 1.24 9.90 1.90
C GLY A 241 0.71 10.96 0.97
N GLY A 242 0.80 12.22 1.38
CA GLY A 242 0.41 13.35 0.55
C GLY A 242 1.34 13.54 -0.66
N LYS A 243 0.84 14.25 -1.69
CA LYS A 243 1.53 14.52 -2.97
C LYS A 243 2.96 15.01 -2.78
N GLY A 244 3.20 15.95 -1.85
CA GLY A 244 4.54 16.49 -1.60
C GLY A 244 5.55 15.45 -1.07
N LEU A 245 5.11 14.45 -0.27
CA LEU A 245 5.98 13.34 0.15
C LEU A 245 6.35 12.46 -1.04
N ILE A 246 5.37 12.13 -1.88
CA ILE A 246 5.57 11.25 -3.03
C ILE A 246 6.47 11.92 -4.06
N GLU A 247 6.26 13.21 -4.35
CA GLU A 247 7.12 14.01 -5.24
C GLU A 247 8.56 14.08 -4.74
N ARG A 248 8.75 14.34 -3.43
CA ARG A 248 10.08 14.35 -2.82
C ARG A 248 10.78 13.01 -2.98
N ILE A 249 10.11 11.92 -2.64
CA ILE A 249 10.67 10.56 -2.76
C ILE A 249 10.98 10.25 -4.24
N SER A 250 10.08 10.59 -5.16
CA SER A 250 10.28 10.36 -6.60
C SER A 250 11.50 11.09 -7.16
N ARG A 251 11.81 12.29 -6.63
CA ARG A 251 12.95 13.09 -7.05
C ARG A 251 14.28 12.64 -6.41
N GLU A 252 14.24 12.22 -5.14
CA GLU A 252 15.44 12.01 -4.33
C GLU A 252 15.85 10.54 -4.22
N ALA A 253 14.94 9.58 -4.51
CA ALA A 253 15.22 8.17 -4.38
C ALA A 253 16.28 7.67 -5.37
N LYS A 254 17.21 6.87 -4.85
CA LYS A 254 18.17 6.07 -5.63
C LYS A 254 17.73 4.61 -5.76
N VAL A 255 16.61 4.26 -5.13
CA VAL A 255 15.93 2.98 -5.17
C VAL A 255 14.70 3.13 -6.05
N PRO A 256 14.32 2.13 -6.89
CA PRO A 256 13.07 2.15 -7.63
C PRO A 256 11.86 2.45 -6.72
N VAL A 257 10.88 3.18 -7.24
CA VAL A 257 9.69 3.59 -6.47
C VAL A 257 8.43 3.09 -7.15
N ILE A 258 7.57 2.39 -6.40
CA ILE A 258 6.20 2.04 -6.82
C ILE A 258 5.26 3.11 -6.27
N LYS A 259 4.64 3.90 -7.14
CA LYS A 259 3.87 5.08 -6.72
C LYS A 259 2.72 5.43 -7.66
N HIS A 260 1.80 6.22 -7.14
CA HIS A 260 0.95 7.15 -7.91
C HIS A 260 1.05 8.54 -7.25
N LEU A 261 0.84 9.59 -8.02
CA LEU A 261 0.91 10.97 -7.51
C LEU A 261 -0.44 11.44 -7.00
N ASP A 262 -1.47 11.26 -7.79
CA ASP A 262 -2.87 11.66 -7.52
C ASP A 262 -3.85 10.72 -8.21
N GLY A 263 -5.14 10.89 -7.92
CA GLY A 263 -6.23 10.05 -8.41
C GLY A 263 -7.26 10.84 -9.22
N ASN A 264 -6.83 11.63 -10.21
CA ASN A 264 -7.77 12.28 -11.14
C ASN A 264 -8.38 11.24 -12.10
N CYS A 265 -9.43 10.58 -11.65
CA CYS A 265 -10.13 9.49 -12.36
C CYS A 265 -11.35 10.03 -13.11
N HIS A 266 -11.70 9.41 -14.25
CA HIS A 266 -12.84 9.81 -15.07
C HIS A 266 -13.85 8.70 -15.28
N VAL A 267 -15.11 9.12 -15.47
CA VAL A 267 -16.15 8.31 -16.11
C VAL A 267 -16.56 9.01 -17.40
N TYR A 268 -16.54 8.29 -18.50
CA TYR A 268 -17.09 8.72 -19.78
C TYR A 268 -18.43 8.01 -20.04
N VAL A 269 -19.48 8.79 -20.22
CA VAL A 269 -20.81 8.32 -20.63
C VAL A 269 -20.93 8.46 -22.14
N ASP A 270 -20.92 7.32 -22.81
CA ASP A 270 -20.89 7.20 -24.28
C ASP A 270 -22.31 7.27 -24.91
N ASP A 271 -22.35 7.35 -26.24
CA ASP A 271 -23.54 7.21 -27.05
C ASP A 271 -23.31 6.06 -28.07
N PRO A 272 -24.08 4.96 -27.97
CA PRO A 272 -25.25 4.71 -27.12
C PRO A 272 -24.91 4.21 -25.70
N CYS A 273 -25.71 4.62 -24.71
CA CYS A 273 -25.58 4.22 -23.31
C CYS A 273 -26.95 3.85 -22.67
N ASP A 274 -26.89 3.05 -21.60
CA ASP A 274 -28.02 2.90 -20.69
C ASP A 274 -27.98 4.03 -19.65
N ILE A 275 -28.90 4.99 -19.80
CA ILE A 275 -28.90 6.21 -18.98
C ILE A 275 -29.10 5.90 -17.49
N ASP A 276 -29.97 4.97 -17.14
CA ASP A 276 -30.25 4.67 -15.73
C ASP A 276 -29.07 3.91 -15.09
N MET A 277 -28.41 3.04 -15.83
CA MET A 277 -27.15 2.42 -15.41
C MET A 277 -26.07 3.49 -15.25
N ALA A 278 -25.93 4.41 -16.20
CA ALA A 278 -24.94 5.46 -16.17
C ALA A 278 -25.11 6.38 -14.95
N VAL A 279 -26.34 6.77 -14.63
CA VAL A 279 -26.64 7.56 -13.42
C VAL A 279 -26.21 6.82 -12.15
N ARG A 280 -26.56 5.53 -12.02
CA ARG A 280 -26.15 4.73 -10.83
C ARG A 280 -24.64 4.62 -10.70
N VAL A 281 -23.94 4.38 -11.82
CA VAL A 281 -22.49 4.22 -11.81
C VAL A 281 -21.79 5.55 -11.50
N ALA A 282 -22.16 6.63 -12.17
CA ALA A 282 -21.58 7.96 -11.96
C ALA A 282 -21.82 8.47 -10.52
N ASP A 283 -23.02 8.25 -9.99
CA ASP A 283 -23.35 8.56 -8.61
C ASP A 283 -22.44 7.80 -7.64
N ASN A 284 -22.37 6.47 -7.75
CA ASN A 284 -21.51 5.65 -6.91
C ASN A 284 -20.04 6.05 -7.05
N ALA A 285 -19.57 6.28 -8.26
CA ALA A 285 -18.19 6.61 -8.55
C ALA A 285 -17.72 7.90 -7.84
N LYS A 286 -18.60 8.90 -7.68
CA LYS A 286 -18.29 10.13 -6.94
C LYS A 286 -18.68 10.08 -5.48
N THR A 287 -19.89 9.66 -5.16
CA THR A 287 -20.53 9.94 -3.86
C THR A 287 -20.44 8.81 -2.84
N GLN A 288 -20.05 7.59 -3.23
CA GLN A 288 -19.86 6.49 -2.29
C GLN A 288 -18.82 6.86 -1.22
N LYS A 289 -17.73 7.53 -1.63
CA LYS A 289 -16.74 8.16 -0.76
C LYS A 289 -15.89 9.14 -1.59
N TYR A 290 -15.66 10.35 -1.08
CA TYR A 290 -14.94 11.41 -1.82
C TYR A 290 -13.40 11.31 -1.73
N SER A 291 -12.88 10.79 -0.64
CA SER A 291 -11.45 10.87 -0.32
C SER A 291 -10.52 9.78 -0.86
N PRO A 292 -10.98 8.63 -1.41
CA PRO A 292 -10.10 7.67 -2.07
C PRO A 292 -9.70 8.12 -3.47
N CYS A 293 -8.48 7.80 -3.88
CA CYS A 293 -7.91 8.13 -5.18
C CYS A 293 -8.63 7.50 -6.40
N ASN A 294 -9.49 6.51 -6.18
CA ASN A 294 -10.34 5.89 -7.21
C ASN A 294 -11.77 6.46 -7.25
N ALA A 295 -12.08 7.54 -6.49
CA ALA A 295 -13.28 8.32 -6.72
C ALA A 295 -13.08 9.18 -7.98
N ILE A 296 -14.15 9.36 -8.78
CA ILE A 296 -14.00 10.19 -9.97
C ILE A 296 -13.92 11.68 -9.62
N GLU A 297 -13.11 12.38 -10.37
CA GLU A 297 -12.99 13.84 -10.33
C GLU A 297 -13.51 14.48 -11.61
N GLY A 298 -13.51 13.72 -12.73
CA GLY A 298 -14.01 14.13 -14.02
C GLY A 298 -15.16 13.25 -14.54
N LEU A 299 -16.19 13.91 -15.09
CA LEU A 299 -17.32 13.26 -15.76
C LEU A 299 -17.43 13.80 -17.20
N LEU A 300 -17.16 12.95 -18.18
CA LEU A 300 -17.29 13.25 -19.59
C LEU A 300 -18.58 12.66 -20.12
N VAL A 301 -19.30 13.40 -20.94
CA VAL A 301 -20.61 12.99 -21.48
C VAL A 301 -20.65 13.23 -22.98
N ALA A 302 -20.93 12.17 -23.75
CA ALA A 302 -21.15 12.29 -25.19
C ALA A 302 -22.31 13.23 -25.48
N ARG A 303 -22.15 14.08 -26.49
CA ARG A 303 -23.16 15.10 -26.87
C ARG A 303 -24.54 14.47 -27.13
N GLY A 304 -24.58 13.27 -27.75
CA GLY A 304 -25.83 12.60 -28.11
C GLY A 304 -26.69 12.18 -26.92
N VAL A 305 -26.09 11.88 -25.77
CA VAL A 305 -26.81 11.45 -24.55
C VAL A 305 -26.88 12.55 -23.47
N ALA A 306 -26.23 13.68 -23.68
CA ALA A 306 -26.06 14.72 -22.66
C ALA A 306 -27.41 15.29 -22.19
N ASN A 307 -28.38 15.50 -23.11
CA ASN A 307 -29.71 16.01 -22.78
C ASN A 307 -30.50 15.08 -21.83
N ASP A 308 -30.34 13.77 -21.97
CA ASP A 308 -31.06 12.78 -21.18
C ASP A 308 -30.36 12.46 -19.87
N PHE A 309 -29.03 12.52 -19.86
CA PHE A 309 -28.22 12.08 -18.73
C PHE A 309 -27.96 13.22 -17.73
N LEU A 310 -27.49 14.41 -18.21
CA LEU A 310 -27.02 15.48 -17.31
C LEU A 310 -28.08 15.99 -16.34
N PRO A 311 -29.37 16.22 -16.72
CA PRO A 311 -30.37 16.65 -15.76
C PRO A 311 -30.61 15.62 -14.65
N LYS A 312 -30.54 14.32 -14.96
CA LYS A 312 -30.74 13.23 -13.99
C LYS A 312 -29.61 13.16 -12.99
N ILE A 313 -28.35 13.09 -13.47
CA ILE A 313 -27.18 12.99 -12.56
C ILE A 313 -26.99 14.29 -11.81
N GLY A 314 -27.25 15.44 -12.43
CA GLY A 314 -27.18 16.75 -11.79
C GLY A 314 -28.13 16.87 -10.59
N ALA A 315 -29.35 16.37 -10.71
CA ALA A 315 -30.30 16.33 -9.59
C ALA A 315 -29.80 15.45 -8.45
N VAL A 316 -29.16 14.31 -8.75
CA VAL A 316 -28.55 13.42 -7.74
C VAL A 316 -27.37 14.12 -7.02
N PHE A 317 -26.49 14.74 -7.77
CA PHE A 317 -25.35 15.47 -7.22
C PHE A 317 -25.78 16.69 -6.38
N ALA A 318 -26.77 17.44 -6.85
CA ALA A 318 -27.34 18.55 -6.10
C ALA A 318 -27.94 18.09 -4.76
N ALA A 319 -28.71 17.01 -4.76
CA ALA A 319 -29.30 16.44 -3.54
C ALA A 319 -28.24 15.99 -2.51
N LYS A 320 -27.02 15.68 -2.95
CA LYS A 320 -25.89 15.26 -2.11
C LYS A 320 -24.89 16.40 -1.83
N GLY A 321 -25.19 17.62 -2.26
CA GLY A 321 -24.35 18.80 -2.04
C GLY A 321 -23.02 18.78 -2.81
N VAL A 322 -22.96 18.06 -3.95
CA VAL A 322 -21.77 18.04 -4.81
C VAL A 322 -21.74 19.32 -5.65
N GLU A 323 -20.62 20.05 -5.60
CA GLU A 323 -20.33 21.19 -6.48
C GLU A 323 -19.97 20.66 -7.87
N MET A 324 -20.64 21.16 -8.90
CA MET A 324 -20.41 20.80 -10.30
C MET A 324 -19.67 21.92 -11.02
N ARG A 325 -18.46 21.67 -11.49
CA ARG A 325 -17.65 22.58 -12.31
C ARG A 325 -17.78 22.22 -13.78
N CYS A 326 -18.48 23.02 -14.54
CA CYS A 326 -19.05 22.68 -15.82
C CYS A 326 -18.42 23.47 -16.96
N ASP A 327 -18.21 22.83 -18.13
CA ASP A 327 -18.03 23.56 -19.37
C ASP A 327 -19.34 24.24 -19.78
N GLU A 328 -19.29 25.10 -20.79
CA GLU A 328 -20.44 25.90 -21.26
C GLU A 328 -21.63 25.00 -21.63
N ALA A 329 -21.38 23.87 -22.33
CA ALA A 329 -22.41 22.98 -22.81
C ALA A 329 -23.10 22.21 -21.66
N SER A 330 -22.35 21.65 -20.72
CA SER A 330 -22.91 20.96 -19.56
C SER A 330 -23.64 21.91 -18.63
N LYS A 331 -23.13 23.14 -18.44
CA LYS A 331 -23.76 24.18 -17.63
C LYS A 331 -25.13 24.57 -18.19
N ALA A 332 -25.25 24.73 -19.52
CA ALA A 332 -26.53 25.00 -20.17
C ALA A 332 -27.57 23.93 -19.93
N LEU A 333 -27.19 22.66 -19.92
CA LEU A 333 -28.09 21.52 -19.69
C LEU A 333 -28.45 21.31 -18.20
N LEU A 334 -27.68 21.88 -17.29
CA LEU A 334 -27.89 21.80 -15.85
C LEU A 334 -28.64 23.03 -15.28
N GLN A 335 -29.07 24.00 -16.08
CA GLN A 335 -29.73 25.25 -15.63
C GLN A 335 -30.99 25.00 -14.78
N SER A 336 -31.72 23.90 -15.02
CA SER A 336 -32.90 23.55 -14.24
C SER A 336 -32.59 22.84 -12.92
N VAL A 337 -31.32 22.51 -12.67
CA VAL A 337 -30.91 21.79 -11.46
C VAL A 337 -30.60 22.79 -10.33
N HIS A 338 -31.27 22.63 -9.21
CA HIS A 338 -31.04 23.44 -8.00
C HIS A 338 -29.82 22.94 -7.24
N GLY A 339 -28.61 23.23 -7.74
CA GLY A 339 -27.34 22.79 -7.18
C GLY A 339 -26.25 23.87 -7.24
N ILE A 340 -25.06 23.53 -6.72
CA ILE A 340 -23.89 24.41 -6.81
C ILE A 340 -23.22 24.14 -8.15
N ILE A 341 -23.46 25.03 -9.13
CA ILE A 341 -22.93 24.95 -10.49
C ILE A 341 -22.01 26.15 -10.74
N LYS A 342 -20.77 25.88 -11.13
CA LYS A 342 -19.75 26.88 -11.45
C LYS A 342 -19.17 26.64 -12.83
N ASP A 343 -18.54 27.65 -13.40
CA ASP A 343 -17.74 27.46 -14.60
C ASP A 343 -16.47 26.71 -14.29
N ALA A 344 -16.13 25.73 -15.11
CA ALA A 344 -14.86 25.03 -15.05
C ALA A 344 -13.76 25.92 -15.65
N THR A 345 -12.60 25.86 -15.05
CA THR A 345 -11.35 26.42 -15.58
C THR A 345 -10.48 25.29 -16.12
N GLU A 346 -9.42 25.62 -16.86
CA GLU A 346 -8.47 24.61 -17.35
C GLU A 346 -7.86 23.77 -16.20
N GLN A 347 -7.62 24.37 -15.02
CA GLN A 347 -7.10 23.69 -13.85
C GLN A 347 -8.05 22.63 -13.31
N ASP A 348 -9.36 22.82 -13.46
CA ASP A 348 -10.37 21.87 -12.98
C ASP A 348 -10.31 20.49 -13.69
N TRP A 349 -9.75 20.43 -14.90
CA TRP A 349 -9.56 19.18 -15.60
C TRP A 349 -8.39 18.36 -15.06
N TYR A 350 -7.44 18.98 -14.35
CA TYR A 350 -6.28 18.32 -13.72
C TYR A 350 -6.47 18.01 -12.23
N GLU A 351 -7.54 18.57 -11.62
CA GLU A 351 -7.63 18.64 -10.16
C GLU A 351 -8.14 17.35 -9.53
N GLU A 352 -7.42 16.82 -8.52
CA GLU A 352 -7.91 15.83 -7.59
C GLU A 352 -8.52 16.55 -6.38
N TYR A 353 -9.84 16.74 -6.37
CA TYR A 353 -10.52 17.52 -5.32
C TYR A 353 -10.55 16.84 -3.96
N LEU A 354 -10.67 15.50 -3.92
CA LEU A 354 -10.88 14.72 -2.70
C LEU A 354 -12.06 15.21 -1.83
N ALA A 355 -13.02 15.84 -2.45
CA ALA A 355 -14.14 16.60 -1.86
C ALA A 355 -15.42 16.37 -2.66
N PRO A 356 -16.60 16.81 -2.17
CA PRO A 356 -17.83 16.79 -2.95
C PRO A 356 -17.82 17.86 -4.07
N VAL A 357 -16.86 17.74 -4.98
CA VAL A 357 -16.67 18.59 -6.16
C VAL A 357 -16.37 17.67 -7.34
N ILE A 358 -16.92 17.97 -8.52
CA ILE A 358 -16.70 17.22 -9.76
C ILE A 358 -16.64 18.15 -10.96
N SER A 359 -15.69 17.89 -11.89
CA SER A 359 -15.66 18.55 -13.19
C SER A 359 -16.54 17.79 -14.19
N ILE A 360 -17.34 18.52 -15.01
CA ILE A 360 -18.27 17.95 -15.97
C ILE A 360 -18.05 18.60 -17.33
N LYS A 361 -17.86 17.77 -18.37
CA LYS A 361 -17.63 18.24 -19.73
C LYS A 361 -18.43 17.46 -20.75
N VAL A 362 -19.07 18.14 -21.67
CA VAL A 362 -19.68 17.52 -22.85
C VAL A 362 -18.63 17.40 -23.96
N VAL A 363 -18.49 16.19 -24.50
CA VAL A 363 -17.53 15.88 -25.57
C VAL A 363 -18.25 15.37 -26.82
N GLU A 364 -17.64 15.53 -28.00
CA GLU A 364 -18.28 15.18 -29.27
C GLU A 364 -18.50 13.65 -29.45
N GLY A 365 -17.72 12.83 -28.72
CA GLY A 365 -17.81 11.38 -28.76
C GLY A 365 -16.56 10.71 -28.21
N LEU A 366 -16.39 9.44 -28.55
CA LEU A 366 -15.34 8.58 -28.00
C LEU A 366 -13.92 9.14 -28.22
N ASP A 367 -13.61 9.64 -29.43
CA ASP A 367 -12.25 10.14 -29.72
C ASP A 367 -11.88 11.34 -28.84
N ALA A 368 -12.83 12.28 -28.67
CA ALA A 368 -12.63 13.44 -27.81
C ALA A 368 -12.54 13.05 -26.33
N ALA A 369 -13.28 12.03 -25.88
CA ALA A 369 -13.20 11.51 -24.54
C ALA A 369 -11.84 10.86 -24.26
N ILE A 370 -11.35 9.99 -25.15
CA ILE A 370 -10.04 9.34 -25.04
C ILE A 370 -8.93 10.38 -25.03
N ALA A 371 -8.99 11.38 -25.94
CA ALA A 371 -8.01 12.47 -25.99
C ALA A 371 -7.98 13.27 -24.69
N HIS A 372 -9.15 13.61 -24.13
CA HIS A 372 -9.26 14.31 -22.85
C HIS A 372 -8.68 13.49 -21.70
N ILE A 373 -9.09 12.22 -21.56
CA ILE A 373 -8.60 11.33 -20.49
C ILE A 373 -7.09 11.16 -20.58
N ASN A 374 -6.53 10.85 -21.75
CA ASN A 374 -5.10 10.68 -21.90
C ASN A 374 -4.28 11.94 -21.66
N HIS A 375 -4.92 13.13 -21.74
CA HIS A 375 -4.25 14.40 -21.48
C HIS A 375 -4.34 14.83 -20.00
N TYR A 376 -5.50 14.66 -19.36
CA TYR A 376 -5.79 15.24 -18.05
C TYR A 376 -5.80 14.23 -16.90
N SER A 377 -6.05 12.94 -17.18
CA SER A 377 -6.09 11.88 -16.16
C SER A 377 -4.72 11.71 -15.49
N SER A 378 -4.76 11.34 -14.23
CA SER A 378 -3.58 10.86 -13.50
C SER A 378 -3.11 9.46 -13.94
N HIS A 379 -3.76 8.85 -14.92
CA HIS A 379 -3.57 7.48 -15.37
C HIS A 379 -3.84 6.42 -14.27
N HIS A 380 -4.68 6.77 -13.30
CA HIS A 380 -5.03 5.87 -12.21
C HIS A 380 -6.14 4.90 -12.63
N THR A 381 -7.37 5.39 -12.77
CA THR A 381 -8.53 4.55 -13.12
C THR A 381 -9.55 5.34 -13.91
N ASP A 382 -9.90 4.88 -15.09
CA ASP A 382 -10.89 5.53 -15.96
C ASP A 382 -11.89 4.50 -16.49
N ALA A 383 -13.15 4.92 -16.66
CA ALA A 383 -14.23 4.04 -17.09
C ALA A 383 -15.05 4.62 -18.24
N ILE A 384 -15.55 3.73 -19.11
CA ILE A 384 -16.57 4.03 -20.11
C ILE A 384 -17.88 3.35 -19.75
N LEU A 385 -18.98 4.05 -19.96
CA LEU A 385 -20.34 3.52 -19.84
C LEU A 385 -20.96 3.51 -21.23
N THR A 386 -21.12 2.35 -21.83
CA THR A 386 -21.52 2.19 -23.24
C THR A 386 -22.32 0.92 -23.48
N ARG A 387 -23.14 0.92 -24.53
CA ARG A 387 -23.74 -0.27 -25.14
C ARG A 387 -23.04 -0.72 -26.43
N ASP A 388 -22.07 0.06 -26.91
CA ASP A 388 -21.31 -0.27 -28.11
C ASP A 388 -20.07 -1.08 -27.74
N HIS A 389 -20.01 -2.33 -28.23
CA HIS A 389 -18.89 -3.22 -28.00
C HIS A 389 -17.59 -2.70 -28.62
N MET A 390 -17.64 -2.07 -29.79
CA MET A 390 -16.45 -1.56 -30.47
C MET A 390 -15.88 -0.35 -29.74
N HIS A 391 -16.75 0.55 -29.20
CA HIS A 391 -16.34 1.65 -28.35
C HIS A 391 -15.67 1.13 -27.06
N ALA A 392 -16.27 0.13 -26.42
CA ALA A 392 -15.68 -0.50 -25.25
C ALA A 392 -14.27 -1.06 -25.53
N GLN A 393 -14.09 -1.81 -26.64
CA GLN A 393 -12.80 -2.38 -27.02
C GLN A 393 -11.73 -1.30 -27.35
N ARG A 394 -12.14 -0.23 -28.04
CA ARG A 394 -11.25 0.91 -28.31
C ARG A 394 -10.84 1.61 -27.03
N PHE A 395 -11.79 1.89 -26.14
CA PHE A 395 -11.52 2.56 -24.86
C PHE A 395 -10.53 1.75 -24.00
N LEU A 396 -10.75 0.42 -23.86
CA LEU A 396 -9.84 -0.48 -23.14
C LEU A 396 -8.40 -0.46 -23.70
N ARG A 397 -8.24 -0.27 -24.99
CA ARG A 397 -6.92 -0.29 -25.66
C ARG A 397 -6.25 1.08 -25.73
N GLU A 398 -7.03 2.14 -25.89
CA GLU A 398 -6.53 3.47 -26.25
C GLU A 398 -6.41 4.40 -25.02
N VAL A 399 -7.12 4.13 -23.93
CA VAL A 399 -6.96 4.85 -22.66
C VAL A 399 -5.77 4.27 -21.90
N ASP A 400 -4.79 5.13 -21.60
CA ASP A 400 -3.53 4.71 -20.96
C ASP A 400 -3.58 4.87 -19.44
N SER A 401 -4.50 4.16 -18.78
CA SER A 401 -4.63 4.16 -17.33
C SER A 401 -4.29 2.80 -16.72
N ALA A 402 -3.93 2.80 -15.44
CA ALA A 402 -3.54 1.58 -14.73
C ALA A 402 -4.72 0.59 -14.58
N SER A 403 -5.93 1.13 -14.47
CA SER A 403 -7.17 0.35 -14.51
C SER A 403 -8.13 1.01 -15.50
N VAL A 404 -8.59 0.28 -16.51
CA VAL A 404 -9.56 0.75 -17.48
C VAL A 404 -10.79 -0.15 -17.42
N MET A 405 -11.97 0.45 -17.26
CA MET A 405 -13.19 -0.26 -16.91
C MET A 405 -14.33 -0.02 -17.91
N VAL A 406 -15.20 -0.99 -18.05
CA VAL A 406 -16.42 -0.89 -18.88
C VAL A 406 -17.65 -1.18 -18.03
N ASN A 407 -18.62 -0.27 -18.04
CA ASN A 407 -19.93 -0.40 -17.39
C ASN A 407 -19.87 -0.70 -15.88
N THR A 408 -18.86 -0.20 -15.21
CA THR A 408 -18.70 -0.34 -13.76
C THR A 408 -18.05 0.91 -13.15
N SER A 409 -18.17 1.03 -11.83
CA SER A 409 -17.63 2.16 -11.09
C SER A 409 -16.11 2.04 -10.89
N PRO A 410 -15.32 3.09 -11.12
CA PRO A 410 -13.90 3.15 -10.75
C PRO A 410 -13.61 2.82 -9.28
N ARG A 411 -14.62 2.90 -8.40
CA ARG A 411 -14.53 2.50 -7.00
C ARG A 411 -14.15 1.03 -6.78
N PHE A 412 -14.31 0.19 -7.80
CA PHE A 412 -13.85 -1.21 -7.79
C PHE A 412 -12.34 -1.36 -8.01
N ALA A 413 -11.58 -0.30 -8.33
CA ALA A 413 -10.12 -0.35 -8.42
C ALA A 413 -9.49 -0.45 -7.02
N ASP A 414 -9.59 -1.61 -6.43
CA ASP A 414 -9.22 -1.94 -5.06
C ASP A 414 -8.70 -3.38 -5.00
N GLY A 415 -7.69 -3.63 -4.18
CA GLY A 415 -7.05 -4.94 -4.10
C GLY A 415 -7.97 -6.06 -3.64
N PHE A 416 -8.97 -5.78 -2.78
CA PHE A 416 -9.94 -6.79 -2.36
C PHE A 416 -10.93 -7.10 -3.49
N GLU A 417 -11.46 -6.06 -4.14
CA GLU A 417 -12.41 -6.20 -5.25
C GLU A 417 -11.78 -6.89 -6.47
N PHE A 418 -10.48 -6.67 -6.70
CA PHE A 418 -9.74 -7.36 -7.76
C PHE A 418 -9.27 -8.77 -7.38
N GLY A 419 -9.60 -9.25 -6.17
CA GLY A 419 -9.23 -10.60 -5.72
C GLY A 419 -7.76 -10.75 -5.31
N LEU A 420 -7.04 -9.64 -5.07
CA LEU A 420 -5.63 -9.64 -4.66
C LEU A 420 -5.46 -9.88 -3.15
N GLY A 421 -6.54 -9.99 -2.39
CA GLY A 421 -6.60 -10.23 -0.95
C GLY A 421 -6.17 -9.05 -0.08
N ALA A 422 -5.25 -8.25 -0.53
CA ALA A 422 -4.81 -6.99 0.06
C ALA A 422 -4.02 -6.19 -0.99
N GLU A 423 -3.87 -4.89 -0.78
CA GLU A 423 -2.97 -4.05 -1.59
C GLU A 423 -2.02 -3.26 -0.71
N ILE A 424 -0.78 -3.13 -1.16
CA ILE A 424 0.20 -2.25 -0.50
C ILE A 424 0.09 -0.81 -0.99
N GLY A 425 -0.50 -0.62 -2.16
CA GLY A 425 -0.72 0.64 -2.82
C GLY A 425 -1.18 0.43 -4.25
N ILE A 426 -1.33 1.54 -4.97
CA ILE A 426 -1.65 1.54 -6.39
C ILE A 426 -0.45 2.14 -7.13
N SER A 427 -0.15 1.65 -8.32
CA SER A 427 0.92 2.16 -9.17
C SER A 427 0.36 2.62 -10.51
N THR A 428 0.76 3.81 -10.94
CA THR A 428 0.52 4.30 -12.31
C THR A 428 1.76 4.11 -13.20
N ASP A 429 2.89 3.68 -12.63
CA ASP A 429 4.11 3.38 -13.38
C ASP A 429 3.92 2.15 -14.29
N LYS A 430 4.63 2.12 -15.42
CA LYS A 430 4.53 1.05 -16.44
C LYS A 430 5.63 0.00 -16.34
N PHE A 431 6.66 0.27 -15.55
CA PHE A 431 7.89 -0.50 -15.60
C PHE A 431 7.86 -1.82 -14.81
N HIS A 432 7.06 -1.91 -13.75
CA HIS A 432 6.91 -3.11 -12.94
C HIS A 432 5.42 -3.43 -12.68
N ALA A 433 4.92 -3.20 -11.46
CA ALA A 433 3.51 -3.37 -11.14
C ALA A 433 2.72 -2.13 -11.57
N ARG A 434 1.55 -2.31 -12.17
CA ARG A 434 0.62 -1.25 -12.58
C ARG A 434 -0.79 -1.57 -12.07
N GLY A 435 -1.49 -0.58 -11.51
CA GLY A 435 -2.77 -0.77 -10.82
C GLY A 435 -2.59 -1.13 -9.35
N PRO A 436 -3.58 -1.73 -8.70
CA PRO A 436 -3.49 -2.22 -7.33
C PRO A 436 -2.35 -3.23 -7.17
N VAL A 437 -1.45 -3.01 -6.21
CA VAL A 437 -0.24 -3.80 -6.00
C VAL A 437 -0.47 -4.79 -4.86
N GLY A 438 -0.79 -6.02 -5.20
CA GLY A 438 -0.94 -7.14 -4.27
C GLY A 438 0.32 -8.00 -4.17
N ILE A 439 0.15 -9.28 -3.81
CA ILE A 439 1.25 -10.24 -3.60
C ILE A 439 2.13 -10.36 -4.84
N GLU A 440 1.53 -10.51 -6.02
CA GLU A 440 2.29 -10.67 -7.27
C GLU A 440 3.13 -9.45 -7.61
N GLY A 441 2.61 -8.24 -7.34
CA GLY A 441 3.35 -7.00 -7.55
C GLY A 441 4.56 -6.82 -6.60
N LEU A 442 4.63 -7.60 -5.51
CA LEU A 442 5.78 -7.69 -4.60
C LEU A 442 6.73 -8.84 -4.97
N THR A 443 6.63 -9.35 -6.19
CA THR A 443 7.48 -10.44 -6.72
C THR A 443 8.11 -10.04 -8.04
N SER A 444 9.08 -10.83 -8.47
CA SER A 444 9.74 -10.71 -9.77
C SER A 444 9.80 -12.07 -10.43
N LEU A 445 10.03 -12.11 -11.74
CA LEU A 445 10.22 -13.34 -12.51
C LEU A 445 11.68 -13.51 -12.87
N LYS A 446 12.28 -14.66 -12.50
CA LYS A 446 13.62 -15.06 -12.97
C LYS A 446 13.53 -16.19 -13.97
N TRP A 447 14.45 -16.22 -14.91
CA TRP A 447 14.55 -17.34 -15.86
C TRP A 447 15.08 -18.60 -15.17
N VAL A 448 14.44 -19.71 -15.45
CA VAL A 448 14.91 -21.05 -15.07
C VAL A 448 15.12 -21.88 -16.32
N VAL A 449 16.25 -22.56 -16.37
CA VAL A 449 16.66 -23.37 -17.53
C VAL A 449 16.99 -24.77 -17.03
N LEU A 450 16.38 -25.77 -17.65
CA LEU A 450 16.64 -27.18 -17.39
C LEU A 450 17.25 -27.82 -18.63
N GLY A 451 18.34 -28.54 -18.47
CA GLY A 451 19.05 -29.26 -19.54
C GLY A 451 19.56 -30.60 -19.05
N ASN A 452 20.11 -31.39 -20.00
CA ASN A 452 20.73 -32.68 -19.75
C ASN A 452 22.21 -32.66 -20.23
N GLY A 453 22.86 -31.50 -20.21
CA GLY A 453 24.24 -31.33 -20.63
C GLY A 453 24.38 -30.69 -22.03
N GLU A 454 23.30 -30.09 -22.55
CA GLU A 454 23.38 -29.35 -23.83
C GLU A 454 24.38 -28.21 -23.72
N VAL A 455 25.17 -28.02 -24.79
CA VAL A 455 26.15 -26.97 -24.92
C VAL A 455 25.81 -26.08 -26.14
N ARG A 456 26.17 -24.82 -26.06
CA ARG A 456 26.00 -23.91 -27.18
C ARG A 456 27.11 -24.18 -28.19
N SER A 457 26.73 -24.49 -29.45
CA SER A 457 27.64 -24.62 -30.62
C SER A 457 28.12 -23.26 -31.11
#